data_2df2a8492289bf90137740b2c9621d7f
#
_entry.id   2df2a8492289bf90137740b2c9621d7f
#
_cell.length_a   1.000
_cell.length_b   1.000
_cell.length_c   1.000
_cell.angle_alpha   90.00
_cell.angle_beta   90.00
_cell.angle_gamma   90.00
#
_symmetry.space_group_name_H-M   'P 1'
#
loop_
_entity.id
_entity.type
_entity.pdbx_description
1 polymer ?
#
loop_
_entity_poly.entity_id
_entity_poly.type
_entity_poly.pdbx_seq_one_letter_code
_entity_poly.pdbx_strand_id
1 'polypeptide(L)'
;MGIAIPLLLIFFTCLFIWRACDGFEVASDYIGRNLSEGVRGGTINAISSSIPELLTTLIALFVLADKDGFAIGIGTTAGSALFNGMVIPAVCLLAVVGIAIRGKVQNSVKVSTKVILRDGLFLIVAEVLLIFTLNGSKLYWWQGFLLLVFYGIYFSYMVSSMKKGGSTGGLEEDEDEDEEEEDDQGPIAKFFYWISLGPVLDLESLFIKEKHEEQIKKEEWNGWPLLLTSAFVIGVACYLLVVACEWLGTGNDLHPSYTLFGMELVGLGMPPLFVAVIFASMATSVPDTIISVKDARKGEADDAVANALGSNVFDICFALGFPLFLYTLFFGPIEMNPETVKQSGELRISLLILTIIGFFVYFVGKRDRSTRIPTVVLGKSRAYVLIGLYLTYVVYVVGRGAGWAWTQSITEILQRMMSELPTMG
;
A
#
# COMPACT_ATOMS: atom_id res chain seq x y z
N MET A 1 18.04 -22.83 5.14
CA MET A 1 17.44 -22.82 3.78
C MET A 1 15.94 -22.51 3.83
N GLY A 2 15.14 -23.12 4.68
CA GLY A 2 13.69 -22.96 4.73
C GLY A 2 13.17 -21.53 4.93
N ILE A 3 13.89 -20.69 5.65
CA ILE A 3 13.55 -19.27 5.84
C ILE A 3 14.23 -18.39 4.78
N ALA A 4 15.46 -18.70 4.40
CA ALA A 4 16.24 -17.85 3.51
C ALA A 4 15.67 -17.77 2.08
N ILE A 5 15.15 -18.90 1.56
CA ILE A 5 14.61 -18.96 0.21
C ILE A 5 13.34 -18.08 0.08
N PRO A 6 12.32 -18.20 0.96
CA PRO A 6 11.17 -17.30 0.90
C PRO A 6 11.53 -15.82 1.08
N LEU A 7 12.46 -15.48 1.98
CA LEU A 7 12.90 -14.10 2.18
C LEU A 7 13.60 -13.52 0.94
N LEU A 8 14.46 -14.31 0.28
CA LEU A 8 15.08 -13.90 -0.98
C LEU A 8 14.02 -13.74 -2.08
N LEU A 9 13.04 -14.63 -2.14
CA LEU A 9 11.96 -14.52 -3.10
C LEU A 9 11.12 -13.26 -2.86
N ILE A 10 10.78 -12.94 -1.61
CA ILE A 10 10.10 -11.70 -1.25
C ILE A 10 10.93 -10.48 -1.66
N PHE A 11 12.24 -10.49 -1.40
CA PHE A 11 13.12 -9.40 -1.80
C PHE A 11 13.13 -9.17 -3.31
N PHE A 12 13.26 -10.23 -4.11
CA PHE A 12 13.24 -10.09 -5.57
C PHE A 12 11.86 -9.68 -6.10
N THR A 13 10.77 -10.24 -5.55
CA THR A 13 9.42 -9.83 -5.95
C THR A 13 9.14 -8.36 -5.64
N CYS A 14 9.65 -7.85 -4.52
CA CYS A 14 9.61 -6.43 -4.19
C CYS A 14 10.25 -5.55 -5.29
N LEU A 15 11.45 -5.94 -5.76
CA LEU A 15 12.15 -5.23 -6.83
C LEU A 15 11.42 -5.32 -8.17
N PHE A 16 10.82 -6.48 -8.47
CA PHE A 16 10.06 -6.68 -9.72
C PHE A 16 8.76 -5.89 -9.72
N ILE A 17 8.03 -5.87 -8.59
CA ILE A 17 6.83 -5.06 -8.41
C ILE A 17 7.18 -3.59 -8.64
N TRP A 18 8.23 -3.09 -7.99
CA TRP A 18 8.67 -1.72 -8.18
C TRP A 18 8.89 -1.37 -9.66
N ARG A 19 9.73 -2.13 -10.35
CA ARG A 19 10.05 -1.86 -11.77
C ARG A 19 8.84 -1.94 -12.70
N ALA A 20 7.95 -2.90 -12.47
CA ALA A 20 6.77 -3.04 -13.29
C ALA A 20 5.72 -1.96 -13.01
N CYS A 21 5.67 -1.43 -11.77
CA CYS A 21 4.77 -0.33 -11.42
C CYS A 21 5.17 0.99 -12.10
N ASP A 22 6.47 1.27 -12.31
CA ASP A 22 6.92 2.44 -13.07
C ASP A 22 6.28 2.44 -14.49
N GLY A 23 6.36 1.33 -15.22
CA GLY A 23 5.73 1.21 -16.54
C GLY A 23 4.19 1.21 -16.51
N PHE A 24 3.59 0.68 -15.43
CA PHE A 24 2.14 0.73 -15.25
C PHE A 24 1.65 2.16 -15.03
N GLU A 25 2.35 2.95 -14.21
CA GLU A 25 2.07 4.35 -13.91
C GLU A 25 2.10 5.19 -15.19
N VAL A 26 3.21 5.14 -15.95
CA VAL A 26 3.37 5.89 -17.20
C VAL A 26 2.27 5.55 -18.21
N ALA A 27 1.93 4.27 -18.36
CA ALA A 27 0.89 3.85 -19.28
C ALA A 27 -0.51 4.29 -18.84
N SER A 28 -0.82 4.18 -17.55
CA SER A 28 -2.13 4.57 -16.98
C SER A 28 -2.32 6.08 -17.02
N ASP A 29 -1.29 6.87 -16.76
CA ASP A 29 -1.29 8.32 -16.87
C ASP A 29 -1.57 8.76 -18.32
N TYR A 30 -0.92 8.14 -19.29
CA TYR A 30 -1.16 8.43 -20.68
C TYR A 30 -2.58 8.06 -21.12
N ILE A 31 -3.08 6.90 -20.74
CA ILE A 31 -4.45 6.46 -21.04
C ILE A 31 -5.47 7.40 -20.39
N GLY A 32 -5.19 7.85 -19.16
CA GLY A 32 -6.02 8.78 -18.40
C GLY A 32 -5.85 10.26 -18.74
N ARG A 33 -5.03 10.62 -19.73
CA ARG A 33 -4.67 12.03 -20.06
C ARG A 33 -5.87 12.97 -20.33
N ASN A 34 -6.99 12.42 -20.77
CA ASN A 34 -8.21 13.18 -21.01
C ASN A 34 -9.04 13.45 -19.74
N LEU A 35 -8.65 12.88 -18.59
CA LEU A 35 -9.23 13.22 -17.31
C LEU A 35 -8.67 14.56 -16.84
N SER A 36 -9.46 15.34 -16.10
CA SER A 36 -8.96 16.60 -15.52
C SER A 36 -7.77 16.29 -14.57
N GLU A 37 -6.75 17.15 -14.58
CA GLU A 37 -5.49 16.97 -13.82
C GLU A 37 -5.71 16.54 -12.37
N GLY A 38 -6.58 17.21 -11.62
CA GLY A 38 -6.89 16.85 -10.24
C GLY A 38 -7.60 15.48 -10.07
N VAL A 39 -8.27 14.98 -11.11
CA VAL A 39 -8.87 13.64 -11.10
C VAL A 39 -7.80 12.60 -11.44
N ARG A 40 -6.96 12.88 -12.43
CA ARG A 40 -5.89 11.96 -12.86
C ARG A 40 -4.90 11.67 -11.74
N GLY A 41 -4.30 12.71 -11.16
CA GLY A 41 -3.29 12.56 -10.11
C GLY A 41 -3.82 11.84 -8.86
N GLY A 42 -4.97 12.27 -8.33
CA GLY A 42 -5.53 11.69 -7.10
C GLY A 42 -6.23 10.33 -7.26
N THR A 43 -6.41 9.82 -8.50
CA THR A 43 -7.10 8.54 -8.74
C THR A 43 -6.24 7.55 -9.48
N ILE A 44 -5.62 7.95 -10.59
CA ILE A 44 -4.77 7.05 -11.38
C ILE A 44 -3.52 6.68 -10.61
N ASN A 45 -2.84 7.65 -9.98
CA ASN A 45 -1.65 7.37 -9.20
C ASN A 45 -1.96 6.44 -8.03
N ALA A 46 -3.03 6.70 -7.26
CA ALA A 46 -3.45 5.84 -6.15
C ALA A 46 -3.81 4.42 -6.62
N ILE A 47 -4.50 4.28 -7.76
CA ILE A 47 -4.81 2.96 -8.32
C ILE A 47 -3.54 2.26 -8.81
N SER A 48 -2.67 2.99 -9.52
CA SER A 48 -1.44 2.43 -10.10
C SER A 48 -0.48 1.92 -9.03
N SER A 49 -0.32 2.68 -7.94
CA SER A 49 0.57 2.30 -6.84
C SER A 49 0.02 1.14 -6.00
N SER A 50 -1.33 1.01 -5.90
CA SER A 50 -2.01 -0.03 -5.12
C SER A 50 -2.47 -1.24 -5.97
N ILE A 51 -2.08 -1.32 -7.24
CA ILE A 51 -2.38 -2.51 -8.08
C ILE A 51 -1.77 -3.80 -7.50
N PRO A 52 -0.57 -3.80 -6.88
CA PRO A 52 -0.02 -4.99 -6.25
C PRO A 52 -0.89 -5.56 -5.12
N GLU A 53 -1.49 -4.72 -4.29
CA GLU A 53 -2.40 -5.12 -3.21
C GLU A 53 -3.65 -5.81 -3.78
N LEU A 54 -4.23 -5.24 -4.82
CA LEU A 54 -5.38 -5.82 -5.52
C LEU A 54 -5.03 -7.18 -6.13
N LEU A 55 -3.92 -7.26 -6.87
CA LEU A 55 -3.49 -8.50 -7.51
C LEU A 55 -3.09 -9.57 -6.49
N THR A 56 -2.42 -9.20 -5.40
CA THR A 56 -2.09 -10.12 -4.30
C THR A 56 -3.35 -10.72 -3.70
N THR A 57 -4.37 -9.91 -3.42
CA THR A 57 -5.64 -10.40 -2.87
C THR A 57 -6.40 -11.27 -3.88
N LEU A 58 -6.43 -10.89 -5.16
CA LEU A 58 -7.05 -11.68 -6.23
C LEU A 58 -6.36 -13.05 -6.37
N ILE A 59 -5.04 -13.07 -6.41
CA ILE A 59 -4.25 -14.29 -6.56
C ILE A 59 -4.42 -15.20 -5.34
N ALA A 60 -4.31 -14.64 -4.14
CA ALA A 60 -4.50 -15.40 -2.90
C ALA A 60 -5.88 -16.07 -2.86
N LEU A 61 -6.92 -15.38 -3.32
CA LEU A 61 -8.29 -15.88 -3.25
C LEU A 61 -8.68 -16.79 -4.43
N PHE A 62 -8.26 -16.46 -5.66
CA PHE A 62 -8.72 -17.16 -6.87
C PHE A 62 -7.77 -18.24 -7.36
N VAL A 63 -6.46 -18.07 -7.16
CA VAL A 63 -5.45 -18.99 -7.69
C VAL A 63 -5.03 -20.01 -6.64
N LEU A 64 -4.78 -19.59 -5.41
CA LEU A 64 -4.43 -20.52 -4.35
C LEU A 64 -5.66 -21.21 -3.78
N ALA A 65 -6.84 -20.57 -3.87
CA ALA A 65 -8.15 -21.12 -3.50
C ALA A 65 -8.18 -21.81 -2.13
N ASP A 66 -7.24 -21.52 -1.27
CA ASP A 66 -7.13 -22.08 0.08
C ASP A 66 -8.03 -21.30 1.05
N LYS A 67 -8.50 -22.00 2.09
CA LYS A 67 -9.31 -21.37 3.18
C LYS A 67 -8.55 -20.23 3.88
N ASP A 68 -7.22 -20.24 3.80
CA ASP A 68 -6.33 -19.23 4.36
C ASP A 68 -5.89 -18.17 3.33
N GLY A 69 -6.18 -18.34 2.04
CA GLY A 69 -5.81 -17.38 0.98
C GLY A 69 -6.37 -15.99 1.22
N PHE A 70 -7.62 -15.87 1.66
CA PHE A 70 -8.21 -14.58 2.00
C PHE A 70 -7.54 -13.93 3.22
N ALA A 71 -6.98 -14.73 4.14
CA ALA A 71 -6.19 -14.23 5.28
C ALA A 71 -4.94 -13.49 4.82
N ILE A 72 -4.26 -13.98 3.77
CA ILE A 72 -3.10 -13.29 3.16
C ILE A 72 -3.55 -11.95 2.57
N GLY A 73 -4.68 -11.90 1.86
CA GLY A 73 -5.25 -10.65 1.36
C GLY A 73 -5.55 -9.65 2.47
N ILE A 74 -6.22 -10.07 3.55
CA ILE A 74 -6.47 -9.22 4.73
C ILE A 74 -5.15 -8.75 5.35
N GLY A 75 -4.18 -9.64 5.49
CA GLY A 75 -2.86 -9.32 6.06
C GLY A 75 -2.11 -8.29 5.21
N THR A 76 -2.09 -8.48 3.90
CA THR A 76 -1.41 -7.56 2.98
C THR A 76 -2.05 -6.18 3.01
N THR A 77 -3.37 -6.06 2.85
CA THR A 77 -4.05 -4.77 2.80
C THR A 77 -4.02 -4.02 4.13
N ALA A 78 -4.23 -4.72 5.25
CA ALA A 78 -4.14 -4.10 6.57
C ALA A 78 -2.71 -3.73 6.97
N GLY A 79 -1.73 -4.56 6.57
CA GLY A 79 -0.31 -4.26 6.76
C GLY A 79 0.15 -3.09 5.91
N SER A 80 -0.31 -3.02 4.64
CA SER A 80 -0.08 -1.87 3.75
C SER A 80 -0.66 -0.59 4.36
N ALA A 81 -1.88 -0.61 4.89
CA ALA A 81 -2.48 0.55 5.53
C ALA A 81 -1.65 1.07 6.73
N LEU A 82 -1.07 0.18 7.53
CA LEU A 82 -0.14 0.56 8.61
C LEU A 82 1.18 1.12 8.06
N PHE A 83 1.75 0.46 7.05
CA PHE A 83 2.99 0.89 6.43
C PHE A 83 2.83 2.26 5.77
N ASN A 84 1.82 2.42 4.93
CA ASN A 84 1.52 3.66 4.22
C ASN A 84 1.13 4.79 5.19
N GLY A 85 0.38 4.50 6.25
CA GLY A 85 -0.01 5.48 7.26
C GLY A 85 1.13 5.93 8.18
N MET A 86 2.22 5.18 8.32
CA MET A 86 3.30 5.48 9.27
C MET A 86 4.67 5.58 8.62
N VAL A 87 5.08 4.56 7.85
CA VAL A 87 6.43 4.49 7.30
C VAL A 87 6.60 5.47 6.15
N ILE A 88 5.68 5.49 5.19
CA ILE A 88 5.79 6.36 4.01
C ILE A 88 5.94 7.83 4.41
N PRO A 89 5.04 8.42 5.21
CA PRO A 89 5.18 9.81 5.59
C PRO A 89 6.43 10.09 6.43
N ALA A 90 6.85 9.12 7.24
CA ALA A 90 8.09 9.25 7.99
C ALA A 90 9.31 9.29 7.05
N VAL A 91 9.35 8.43 6.03
CA VAL A 91 10.42 8.41 5.02
C VAL A 91 10.39 9.71 4.20
N CYS A 92 9.21 10.20 3.79
CA CYS A 92 9.06 11.49 3.12
C CYS A 92 9.65 12.64 3.95
N LEU A 93 9.33 12.69 5.26
CA LEU A 93 9.90 13.69 6.17
C LEU A 93 11.43 13.57 6.29
N LEU A 94 11.97 12.37 6.37
CA LEU A 94 13.40 12.13 6.45
C LEU A 94 14.12 12.45 5.13
N ALA A 95 13.46 12.25 4.00
CA ALA A 95 13.99 12.53 2.67
C ALA A 95 14.03 14.03 2.31
N VAL A 96 13.32 14.87 3.07
CA VAL A 96 13.19 16.31 2.80
C VAL A 96 13.80 17.16 3.91
N VAL A 97 13.49 16.86 5.18
CA VAL A 97 13.86 17.71 6.31
C VAL A 97 15.36 17.60 6.61
N GLY A 98 16.06 18.73 6.57
CA GLY A 98 17.50 18.81 6.79
C GLY A 98 18.35 18.42 5.58
N ILE A 99 17.72 18.26 4.40
CA ILE A 99 18.39 18.02 3.12
C ILE A 99 18.26 19.28 2.27
N ALA A 100 19.32 19.61 1.52
CA ALA A 100 19.29 20.71 0.57
C ALA A 100 18.56 20.24 -0.70
N ILE A 101 17.38 20.81 -0.96
CA ILE A 101 16.58 20.59 -2.16
C ILE A 101 16.56 21.90 -2.93
N ARG A 102 16.95 21.91 -4.21
CA ARG A 102 17.07 23.11 -5.05
C ARG A 102 17.86 24.23 -4.33
N GLY A 103 18.97 23.86 -3.67
CA GLY A 103 19.88 24.79 -2.96
C GLY A 103 19.35 25.36 -1.63
N LYS A 104 18.17 24.93 -1.16
CA LYS A 104 17.60 25.39 0.12
C LYS A 104 17.40 24.22 1.09
N VAL A 105 17.91 24.34 2.31
CA VAL A 105 17.70 23.34 3.36
C VAL A 105 16.30 23.52 3.95
N GLN A 106 15.48 22.50 3.83
CA GLN A 106 14.14 22.47 4.42
C GLN A 106 14.22 22.04 5.89
N ASN A 107 13.79 22.89 6.82
CA ASN A 107 13.78 22.57 8.25
C ASN A 107 12.49 21.86 8.70
N SER A 108 11.45 21.88 7.90
CA SER A 108 10.14 21.26 8.16
C SER A 108 9.32 21.17 6.89
N VAL A 109 8.39 20.23 6.87
CA VAL A 109 7.40 20.06 5.80
C VAL A 109 6.07 20.63 6.29
N LYS A 110 5.34 21.34 5.44
CA LYS A 110 4.02 21.89 5.74
C LYS A 110 2.97 21.10 4.97
N VAL A 111 2.02 20.52 5.68
CA VAL A 111 0.91 19.75 5.10
C VAL A 111 -0.41 20.41 5.45
N SER A 112 -1.30 20.51 4.47
CA SER A 112 -2.63 21.10 4.65
C SER A 112 -3.47 20.30 5.64
N THR A 113 -4.06 21.00 6.61
CA THR A 113 -5.01 20.37 7.54
C THR A 113 -6.23 19.79 6.83
N LYS A 114 -6.59 20.34 5.67
CA LYS A 114 -7.72 19.86 4.86
C LYS A 114 -7.45 18.46 4.29
N VAL A 115 -6.24 18.21 3.79
CA VAL A 115 -5.82 16.90 3.26
C VAL A 115 -5.80 15.86 4.40
N ILE A 116 -5.11 16.17 5.49
CA ILE A 116 -5.02 15.26 6.64
C ILE A 116 -6.40 14.89 7.19
N LEU A 117 -7.31 15.88 7.33
CA LEU A 117 -8.66 15.62 7.83
C LEU A 117 -9.50 14.82 6.84
N ARG A 118 -9.44 15.15 5.56
CA ARG A 118 -10.22 14.46 4.53
C ARG A 118 -9.84 12.98 4.50
N ASP A 119 -8.59 12.69 4.17
CA ASP A 119 -8.17 11.32 3.90
C ASP A 119 -8.06 10.51 5.19
N GLY A 120 -7.59 11.13 6.29
CA GLY A 120 -7.53 10.46 7.58
C GLY A 120 -8.89 10.10 8.17
N LEU A 121 -9.92 10.93 8.00
CA LEU A 121 -11.28 10.60 8.46
C LEU A 121 -11.91 9.51 7.60
N PHE A 122 -11.76 9.57 6.26
CA PHE A 122 -12.24 8.50 5.38
C PHE A 122 -11.56 7.18 5.69
N LEU A 123 -10.25 7.19 5.97
CA LEU A 123 -9.51 5.99 6.36
C LEU A 123 -10.04 5.40 7.67
N ILE A 124 -10.20 6.21 8.73
CA ILE A 124 -10.76 5.74 10.00
C ILE A 124 -12.16 5.12 9.81
N VAL A 125 -13.02 5.73 9.00
CA VAL A 125 -14.35 5.18 8.71
C VAL A 125 -14.26 3.89 7.90
N ALA A 126 -13.33 3.80 6.92
CA ALA A 126 -13.06 2.58 6.16
C ALA A 126 -12.63 1.42 7.07
N GLU A 127 -11.75 1.69 8.03
CA GLU A 127 -11.29 0.68 9.00
C GLU A 127 -12.41 0.23 9.96
N VAL A 128 -13.22 1.16 10.42
CA VAL A 128 -14.41 0.83 11.22
C VAL A 128 -15.37 -0.04 10.40
N LEU A 129 -15.62 0.31 9.14
CA LEU A 129 -16.44 -0.48 8.23
C LEU A 129 -15.85 -1.88 8.01
N LEU A 130 -14.53 -1.97 7.82
CA LEU A 130 -13.79 -3.24 7.69
C LEU A 130 -13.96 -4.13 8.92
N ILE A 131 -13.89 -3.54 10.13
CA ILE A 131 -14.09 -4.29 11.38
C ILE A 131 -15.47 -4.92 11.40
N PHE A 132 -16.51 -4.18 11.08
CA PHE A 132 -17.88 -4.70 11.09
C PHE A 132 -18.14 -5.70 9.95
N THR A 133 -17.70 -5.40 8.74
CA THR A 133 -17.96 -6.25 7.56
C THR A 133 -17.28 -7.60 7.64
N LEU A 134 -16.07 -7.68 8.18
CA LEU A 134 -15.34 -8.94 8.29
C LEU A 134 -15.47 -9.63 9.66
N ASN A 135 -16.40 -9.18 10.52
CA ASN A 135 -16.61 -9.78 11.84
C ASN A 135 -17.60 -10.95 11.75
N GLY A 136 -17.14 -12.09 11.21
CA GLY A 136 -17.93 -13.30 11.09
C GLY A 136 -17.11 -14.48 10.59
N SER A 137 -17.64 -15.68 10.73
CA SER A 137 -17.02 -16.92 10.21
C SER A 137 -17.33 -17.16 8.73
N LYS A 138 -18.37 -16.50 8.20
CA LYS A 138 -18.78 -16.58 6.80
C LYS A 138 -18.84 -15.20 6.19
N LEU A 139 -18.21 -15.07 5.03
CA LEU A 139 -18.18 -13.83 4.27
C LEU A 139 -19.02 -13.98 3.00
N TYR A 140 -19.92 -13.02 2.80
CA TYR A 140 -20.89 -13.00 1.70
C TYR A 140 -20.58 -11.85 0.73
N TRP A 141 -21.16 -11.90 -0.46
CA TRP A 141 -20.97 -10.89 -1.52
C TRP A 141 -21.34 -9.46 -1.08
N TRP A 142 -22.36 -9.29 -0.26
CA TRP A 142 -22.81 -7.96 0.18
C TRP A 142 -21.77 -7.22 1.04
N GLN A 143 -20.89 -7.95 1.75
CA GLN A 143 -19.83 -7.36 2.55
C GLN A 143 -18.78 -6.70 1.65
N GLY A 144 -18.32 -7.41 0.60
CA GLY A 144 -17.45 -6.84 -0.43
C GLY A 144 -18.12 -5.69 -1.18
N PHE A 145 -19.40 -5.83 -1.53
CA PHE A 145 -20.17 -4.78 -2.18
C PHE A 145 -20.28 -3.51 -1.32
N LEU A 146 -20.47 -3.64 0.00
CA LEU A 146 -20.53 -2.51 0.92
C LEU A 146 -19.21 -1.72 0.95
N LEU A 147 -18.08 -2.42 0.96
CA LEU A 147 -16.75 -1.81 0.88
C LEU A 147 -16.57 -1.04 -0.45
N LEU A 148 -16.99 -1.64 -1.57
CA LEU A 148 -16.95 -1.00 -2.89
C LEU A 148 -17.83 0.26 -2.96
N VAL A 149 -19.02 0.22 -2.37
CA VAL A 149 -19.91 1.40 -2.30
C VAL A 149 -19.25 2.51 -1.50
N PHE A 150 -18.62 2.19 -0.38
CA PHE A 150 -17.90 3.18 0.42
C PHE A 150 -16.73 3.80 -0.36
N TYR A 151 -15.96 2.98 -1.08
CA TYR A 151 -14.92 3.49 -1.98
C TYR A 151 -15.50 4.43 -3.06
N GLY A 152 -16.62 4.06 -3.67
CA GLY A 152 -17.32 4.91 -4.65
C GLY A 152 -17.76 6.26 -4.07
N ILE A 153 -18.18 6.29 -2.79
CA ILE A 153 -18.50 7.55 -2.09
C ILE A 153 -17.24 8.39 -1.88
N TYR A 154 -16.15 7.79 -1.39
CA TYR A 154 -14.86 8.47 -1.21
C TYR A 154 -14.36 9.06 -2.53
N PHE A 155 -14.33 8.25 -3.58
CA PHE A 155 -13.91 8.65 -4.93
C PHE A 155 -14.76 9.82 -5.47
N SER A 156 -16.09 9.71 -5.35
CA SER A 156 -17.02 10.76 -5.80
C SER A 156 -16.83 12.06 -5.02
N TYR A 157 -16.57 11.96 -3.71
CA TYR A 157 -16.27 13.12 -2.87
C TYR A 157 -14.96 13.79 -3.30
N MET A 158 -13.92 12.99 -3.55
CA MET A 158 -12.62 13.49 -3.99
C MET A 158 -12.72 14.24 -5.30
N VAL A 159 -13.33 13.64 -6.34
CA VAL A 159 -13.57 14.27 -7.64
C VAL A 159 -14.41 15.54 -7.52
N SER A 160 -15.44 15.55 -6.69
CA SER A 160 -16.30 16.73 -6.48
C SER A 160 -15.58 17.85 -5.73
N SER A 161 -14.69 17.51 -4.80
CA SER A 161 -13.87 18.47 -4.05
C SER A 161 -12.86 19.19 -4.96
N MET A 162 -12.29 18.46 -5.92
CA MET A 162 -11.37 19.01 -6.93
C MET A 162 -12.08 19.99 -7.87
N LYS A 163 -13.29 19.66 -8.35
CA LYS A 163 -14.10 20.54 -9.20
C LYS A 163 -14.53 21.85 -8.52
N LYS A 164 -14.79 21.82 -7.20
CA LYS A 164 -15.18 23.01 -6.43
C LYS A 164 -14.01 23.89 -6.00
N GLY A 165 -12.83 23.31 -5.89
CA GLY A 165 -11.61 24.01 -5.53
C GLY A 165 -10.94 24.65 -6.73
N GLY A 166 -11.66 25.26 -7.66
CA GLY A 166 -11.14 25.82 -8.89
C GLY A 166 -9.69 26.26 -8.75
N SER A 167 -8.79 25.60 -9.48
CA SER A 167 -7.40 26.03 -9.75
C SER A 167 -6.73 26.80 -8.60
N THR A 168 -6.47 26.14 -7.47
CA THR A 168 -5.62 26.65 -6.40
C THR A 168 -4.54 25.61 -6.01
N GLY A 169 -4.07 24.91 -6.94
CA GLY A 169 -2.77 24.39 -7.21
C GLY A 169 -2.59 24.72 -8.67
N GLY A 170 -2.27 25.96 -8.94
CA GLY A 170 -1.67 26.31 -10.20
C GLY A 170 -0.38 25.51 -10.23
N LEU A 171 -0.37 24.46 -11.00
CA LEU A 171 0.75 24.26 -11.86
C LEU A 171 0.78 25.55 -12.70
N GLU A 172 1.52 26.58 -12.28
CA GLU A 172 2.32 27.26 -13.24
C GLU A 172 2.93 26.10 -14.03
N GLU A 173 2.58 26.00 -15.29
CA GLU A 173 3.41 25.37 -16.29
C GLU A 173 4.77 26.11 -16.18
N ASP A 174 5.51 25.84 -15.13
CA ASP A 174 6.92 25.77 -15.28
C ASP A 174 7.06 24.61 -16.27
N GLU A 175 7.22 24.95 -17.54
CA GLU A 175 8.06 24.23 -18.46
C GLU A 175 9.44 24.16 -17.78
N ASP A 176 9.48 23.53 -16.61
CA ASP A 176 10.67 22.88 -16.13
C ASP A 176 10.88 21.77 -17.16
N GLU A 177 11.61 22.13 -18.23
CA GLU A 177 12.47 21.19 -18.88
C GLU A 177 12.88 20.25 -17.74
N ASP A 178 12.36 19.01 -17.76
CA ASP A 178 13.02 17.91 -17.12
C ASP A 178 14.44 17.96 -17.72
N GLU A 179 15.30 18.83 -17.17
CA GLU A 179 16.69 18.54 -17.10
C GLU A 179 16.67 17.21 -16.34
N GLU A 180 16.54 16.13 -17.12
CA GLU A 180 17.15 14.87 -16.77
C GLU A 180 18.54 15.32 -16.32
N GLU A 181 18.69 15.58 -15.01
CA GLU A 181 19.97 15.42 -14.40
C GLU A 181 20.36 14.03 -14.91
N GLU A 182 21.25 13.98 -15.90
CA GLU A 182 22.06 12.81 -16.18
C GLU A 182 22.70 12.50 -14.83
N ASP A 183 21.86 11.83 -14.02
CA ASP A 183 22.22 11.34 -12.72
C ASP A 183 23.31 10.34 -13.06
N ASP A 184 24.55 10.80 -12.92
CA ASP A 184 25.70 9.91 -12.95
C ASP A 184 25.44 8.91 -11.84
N GLN A 185 24.61 7.90 -12.24
CA GLN A 185 24.01 6.93 -11.32
C GLN A 185 25.18 6.31 -10.57
N GLY A 186 25.35 6.75 -9.34
CA GLY A 186 26.43 6.29 -8.49
C GLY A 186 26.43 4.75 -8.46
N PRO A 187 27.54 4.12 -8.11
CA PRO A 187 27.72 2.66 -8.19
C PRO A 187 26.60 1.88 -7.46
N ILE A 188 25.99 2.48 -6.44
CA ILE A 188 24.87 1.90 -5.69
C ILE A 188 23.59 1.86 -6.54
N ALA A 189 23.26 2.94 -7.26
CA ALA A 189 22.06 2.97 -8.11
C ALA A 189 22.20 2.00 -9.29
N LYS A 190 23.38 1.91 -9.92
CA LYS A 190 23.71 0.91 -10.94
C LYS A 190 23.57 -0.52 -10.41
N PHE A 191 24.02 -0.78 -9.19
CA PHE A 191 23.87 -2.08 -8.54
C PHE A 191 22.41 -2.47 -8.33
N PHE A 192 21.57 -1.56 -7.82
CA PHE A 192 20.13 -1.80 -7.67
C PHE A 192 19.41 -1.95 -9.01
N TYR A 193 19.82 -1.19 -10.04
CA TYR A 193 19.29 -1.35 -11.39
C TYR A 193 19.53 -2.76 -11.94
N TRP A 194 20.77 -3.30 -11.80
CA TRP A 194 21.10 -4.65 -12.26
C TRP A 194 20.41 -5.75 -11.42
N ILE A 195 20.38 -5.63 -10.10
CA ILE A 195 19.71 -6.62 -9.22
C ILE A 195 18.21 -6.66 -9.44
N SER A 196 17.57 -5.52 -9.75
CA SER A 196 16.14 -5.45 -10.09
C SER A 196 15.83 -5.92 -11.51
N LEU A 197 16.80 -6.54 -12.19
CA LEU A 197 16.70 -6.91 -13.61
C LEU A 197 16.29 -5.71 -14.51
N GLY A 198 16.80 -4.51 -14.19
CA GLY A 198 16.51 -3.29 -14.93
C GLY A 198 16.56 -3.46 -16.45
N PRO A 199 17.60 -4.08 -17.06
CA PRO A 199 17.67 -4.25 -18.51
C PRO A 199 16.50 -5.05 -19.11
N VAL A 200 15.75 -5.81 -18.30
CA VAL A 200 14.63 -6.67 -18.74
C VAL A 200 13.29 -6.16 -18.23
N LEU A 201 13.27 -5.59 -17.03
CA LEU A 201 12.05 -5.14 -16.36
C LEU A 201 11.85 -3.63 -16.38
N ASP A 202 12.76 -2.88 -16.98
CA ASP A 202 12.54 -1.49 -17.35
C ASP A 202 11.59 -1.47 -18.56
N LEU A 203 10.31 -1.70 -18.26
CA LEU A 203 9.27 -1.84 -19.27
C LEU A 203 9.03 -0.51 -19.99
N GLU A 204 9.21 0.60 -19.30
CA GLU A 204 9.12 1.93 -19.90
C GLU A 204 10.11 2.07 -21.05
N SER A 205 11.40 1.87 -20.81
CA SER A 205 12.45 1.96 -21.84
C SER A 205 12.33 0.92 -22.96
N LEU A 206 11.70 -0.23 -22.67
CA LEU A 206 11.42 -1.28 -23.67
C LEU A 206 10.29 -0.90 -24.63
N PHE A 207 9.25 -0.24 -24.12
CA PHE A 207 8.04 0.11 -24.88
C PHE A 207 8.08 1.54 -25.41
N ILE A 208 8.71 2.49 -24.71
CA ILE A 208 8.84 3.89 -25.11
C ILE A 208 10.25 4.09 -25.68
N LYS A 209 10.34 4.31 -26.99
CA LYS A 209 11.54 4.64 -27.73
C LYS A 209 11.36 6.03 -28.36
N GLU A 210 12.38 6.68 -28.82
CA GLU A 210 12.36 8.01 -29.47
C GLU A 210 11.15 8.21 -30.41
N LYS A 211 10.80 7.18 -31.19
CA LYS A 211 9.62 7.21 -32.06
C LYS A 211 8.30 7.33 -31.28
N HIS A 212 8.20 6.72 -30.13
CA HIS A 212 7.00 6.73 -29.30
C HIS A 212 6.86 8.05 -28.52
N GLU A 213 7.98 8.72 -28.17
CA GLU A 213 7.94 10.04 -27.56
C GLU A 213 7.28 11.07 -28.49
N GLU A 214 7.56 11.03 -29.81
CA GLU A 214 6.84 11.85 -30.76
C GLU A 214 5.35 11.52 -30.85
N GLN A 215 4.98 10.24 -30.74
CA GLN A 215 3.59 9.81 -30.72
C GLN A 215 2.88 10.23 -29.44
N ILE A 216 3.56 10.20 -28.29
CA ILE A 216 3.05 10.68 -27.01
C ILE A 216 2.75 12.18 -27.10
N LYS A 217 3.71 12.97 -27.63
CA LYS A 217 3.52 14.42 -27.86
C LYS A 217 2.38 14.74 -28.81
N LYS A 218 2.08 13.87 -29.77
CA LYS A 218 0.95 14.00 -30.72
C LYS A 218 -0.35 13.33 -30.25
N GLU A 219 -0.35 12.76 -29.03
CA GLU A 219 -1.48 11.99 -28.47
C GLU A 219 -1.91 10.75 -29.30
N GLU A 220 -1.02 10.22 -30.12
CA GLU A 220 -1.25 9.06 -31.00
C GLU A 220 -0.69 7.75 -30.46
N TRP A 221 -0.02 7.77 -29.31
CA TRP A 221 0.59 6.58 -28.72
C TRP A 221 -0.46 5.62 -28.16
N ASN A 222 -0.22 4.32 -28.31
CA ASN A 222 -1.05 3.28 -27.70
C ASN A 222 -0.39 2.76 -26.42
N GLY A 223 -0.82 3.25 -25.25
CA GLY A 223 -0.32 2.84 -23.94
C GLY A 223 -0.77 1.44 -23.45
N TRP A 224 -1.77 0.84 -24.10
CA TRP A 224 -2.32 -0.46 -23.65
C TRP A 224 -1.31 -1.61 -23.63
N PRO A 225 -0.39 -1.79 -24.60
CA PRO A 225 0.61 -2.84 -24.53
C PRO A 225 1.52 -2.73 -23.30
N LEU A 226 1.96 -1.53 -22.96
CA LEU A 226 2.78 -1.29 -21.76
C LEU A 226 1.96 -1.57 -20.48
N LEU A 227 0.72 -1.06 -20.40
CA LEU A 227 -0.17 -1.29 -19.26
C LEU A 227 -0.38 -2.78 -18.99
N LEU A 228 -0.76 -3.53 -20.03
CA LEU A 228 -1.07 -4.95 -19.89
C LEU A 228 0.18 -5.79 -19.57
N THR A 229 1.33 -5.45 -20.14
CA THR A 229 2.60 -6.13 -19.84
C THR A 229 3.03 -5.86 -18.41
N SER A 230 2.96 -4.60 -17.97
CA SER A 230 3.25 -4.22 -16.58
C SER A 230 2.31 -4.94 -15.60
N ALA A 231 1.00 -4.93 -15.85
CA ALA A 231 0.02 -5.65 -15.03
C ALA A 231 0.32 -7.15 -14.95
N PHE A 232 0.72 -7.76 -16.07
CA PHE A 232 1.10 -9.18 -16.09
C PHE A 232 2.36 -9.46 -15.26
N VAL A 233 3.40 -8.62 -15.38
CA VAL A 233 4.64 -8.77 -14.60
C VAL A 233 4.36 -8.58 -13.11
N ILE A 234 3.58 -7.56 -12.73
CA ILE A 234 3.13 -7.35 -11.35
C ILE A 234 2.37 -8.59 -10.85
N GLY A 235 1.45 -9.13 -11.66
CA GLY A 235 0.68 -10.32 -11.30
C GLY A 235 1.56 -11.53 -11.03
N VAL A 236 2.55 -11.80 -11.88
CA VAL A 236 3.52 -12.89 -11.67
C VAL A 236 4.33 -12.65 -10.38
N ALA A 237 4.80 -11.44 -10.15
CA ALA A 237 5.53 -11.10 -8.94
C ALA A 237 4.66 -11.27 -7.68
N CYS A 238 3.39 -10.81 -7.72
CA CYS A 238 2.44 -11.01 -6.63
C CYS A 238 2.15 -12.49 -6.36
N TYR A 239 2.03 -13.31 -7.41
CA TYR A 239 1.89 -14.76 -7.25
C TYR A 239 3.08 -15.36 -6.48
N LEU A 240 4.30 -15.03 -6.90
CA LEU A 240 5.51 -15.50 -6.22
C LEU A 240 5.61 -14.96 -4.78
N LEU A 241 5.16 -13.73 -4.54
CA LEU A 241 5.11 -13.11 -3.23
C LEU A 241 4.16 -13.86 -2.30
N VAL A 242 2.96 -14.22 -2.76
CA VAL A 242 1.98 -14.97 -1.98
C VAL A 242 2.52 -16.35 -1.64
N VAL A 243 3.08 -17.07 -2.61
CA VAL A 243 3.73 -18.38 -2.40
C VAL A 243 4.89 -18.27 -1.39
N ALA A 244 5.70 -17.22 -1.47
CA ALA A 244 6.78 -16.99 -0.51
C ALA A 244 6.26 -16.74 0.91
N CYS A 245 5.15 -16.01 1.06
CA CYS A 245 4.51 -15.80 2.36
C CYS A 245 3.93 -17.09 2.93
N GLU A 246 3.32 -17.94 2.10
CA GLU A 246 2.86 -19.28 2.54
C GLU A 246 4.02 -20.13 3.02
N TRP A 247 5.11 -20.22 2.25
CA TRP A 247 6.31 -20.99 2.63
C TRP A 247 6.92 -20.44 3.92
N LEU A 248 7.00 -19.13 4.06
CA LEU A 248 7.53 -18.49 5.26
C LEU A 248 6.63 -18.75 6.49
N GLY A 249 5.32 -18.91 6.27
CA GLY A 249 4.33 -19.23 7.31
C GLY A 249 4.38 -20.67 7.80
N THR A 250 5.08 -21.60 7.11
CA THR A 250 5.18 -23.01 7.54
C THR A 250 5.99 -23.19 8.80
N GLY A 251 5.81 -24.31 9.50
CA GLY A 251 6.47 -24.64 10.76
C GLY A 251 5.53 -24.60 11.97
N ASN A 252 4.22 -24.62 11.74
CA ASN A 252 3.19 -24.73 12.77
C ASN A 252 2.34 -26.00 12.56
N ASP A 253 1.43 -26.29 13.49
CA ASP A 253 0.60 -27.50 13.46
C ASP A 253 -0.32 -27.59 12.24
N LEU A 254 -0.73 -26.46 11.66
CA LEU A 254 -1.60 -26.41 10.48
C LEU A 254 -0.81 -26.57 9.18
N HIS A 255 0.38 -25.99 9.13
CA HIS A 255 1.29 -26.00 7.98
C HIS A 255 2.70 -26.41 8.44
N PRO A 256 2.98 -27.71 8.59
CA PRO A 256 4.23 -28.18 9.18
C PRO A 256 5.46 -27.90 8.31
N SER A 257 5.36 -28.01 7.00
CA SER A 257 6.48 -27.82 6.06
C SER A 257 6.00 -27.45 4.68
N TYR A 258 6.91 -27.00 3.83
CA TYR A 258 6.69 -26.88 2.38
C TYR A 258 7.72 -27.69 1.61
N THR A 259 7.37 -28.14 0.41
CA THR A 259 8.26 -28.95 -0.42
C THR A 259 8.84 -28.13 -1.55
N LEU A 260 10.16 -28.13 -1.69
CA LEU A 260 10.87 -27.48 -2.79
C LEU A 260 11.94 -28.43 -3.33
N PHE A 261 11.89 -28.74 -4.63
CA PHE A 261 12.82 -29.68 -5.28
C PHE A 261 12.95 -31.04 -4.56
N GLY A 262 11.84 -31.54 -3.99
CA GLY A 262 11.82 -32.81 -3.25
C GLY A 262 12.38 -32.74 -1.82
N MET A 263 12.75 -31.57 -1.34
CA MET A 263 13.19 -31.35 0.05
C MET A 263 12.06 -30.76 0.88
N GLU A 264 11.83 -31.31 2.06
CA GLU A 264 10.94 -30.69 3.06
C GLU A 264 11.70 -29.60 3.80
N LEU A 265 11.12 -28.40 3.78
CA LEU A 265 11.68 -27.19 4.38
C LEU A 265 10.65 -26.57 5.34
N VAL A 266 11.13 -25.84 6.33
CA VAL A 266 10.30 -25.21 7.36
C VAL A 266 10.57 -23.72 7.40
N GLY A 267 9.51 -22.92 7.45
CA GLY A 267 9.54 -21.47 7.54
C GLY A 267 9.70 -20.95 8.99
N LEU A 268 8.99 -19.84 9.30
CA LEU A 268 9.06 -19.19 10.62
C LEU A 268 8.08 -19.76 11.66
N GLY A 269 7.13 -20.60 11.25
CA GLY A 269 6.06 -21.09 12.11
C GLY A 269 4.98 -20.05 12.45
N MET A 270 5.01 -18.90 11.80
CA MET A 270 4.02 -17.84 12.00
C MET A 270 2.80 -18.07 11.10
N PRO A 271 1.57 -17.75 11.56
CA PRO A 271 0.41 -17.78 10.69
C PRO A 271 0.63 -16.93 9.41
N PRO A 272 0.16 -17.40 8.23
CA PRO A 272 0.33 -16.69 6.96
C PRO A 272 -0.20 -15.25 6.97
N LEU A 273 -1.27 -14.98 7.71
CA LEU A 273 -1.80 -13.63 7.94
C LEU A 273 -0.73 -12.69 8.53
N PHE A 274 -0.02 -13.09 9.57
CA PHE A 274 1.01 -12.26 10.21
C PHE A 274 2.26 -12.11 9.34
N VAL A 275 2.60 -13.14 8.56
CA VAL A 275 3.66 -13.05 7.56
C VAL A 275 3.29 -12.00 6.51
N ALA A 276 2.05 -12.03 6.01
CA ALA A 276 1.57 -11.09 5.00
C ALA A 276 1.53 -9.65 5.52
N VAL A 277 1.10 -9.44 6.78
CA VAL A 277 1.08 -8.12 7.44
C VAL A 277 2.46 -7.43 7.43
N ILE A 278 3.54 -8.22 7.54
CA ILE A 278 4.90 -7.66 7.60
C ILE A 278 5.52 -7.65 6.20
N PHE A 279 5.61 -8.81 5.55
CA PHE A 279 6.45 -8.99 4.38
C PHE A 279 5.72 -8.69 3.07
N ALA A 280 4.48 -9.17 2.90
CA ALA A 280 3.73 -8.89 1.69
C ALA A 280 3.38 -7.40 1.61
N SER A 281 2.92 -6.81 2.71
CA SER A 281 2.59 -5.39 2.78
C SER A 281 3.78 -4.47 2.48
N MET A 282 4.96 -4.78 3.02
CA MET A 282 6.17 -4.01 2.69
C MET A 282 6.51 -4.08 1.20
N ALA A 283 6.40 -5.27 0.60
CA ALA A 283 6.74 -5.49 -0.80
C ALA A 283 5.76 -4.77 -1.74
N THR A 284 4.47 -4.80 -1.45
CA THR A 284 3.44 -4.15 -2.26
C THR A 284 3.41 -2.64 -2.09
N SER A 285 3.81 -2.10 -0.92
CA SER A 285 3.84 -0.66 -0.63
C SER A 285 5.11 0.07 -1.12
N VAL A 286 6.03 -0.63 -1.82
CA VAL A 286 7.22 0.04 -2.40
C VAL A 286 6.86 1.10 -3.44
N PRO A 287 5.93 0.85 -4.39
CA PRO A 287 5.52 1.87 -5.35
C PRO A 287 4.97 3.12 -4.68
N ASP A 288 4.05 2.97 -3.72
CA ASP A 288 3.50 4.08 -2.93
C ASP A 288 4.61 4.90 -2.25
N THR A 289 5.63 4.21 -1.71
CA THR A 289 6.76 4.86 -1.04
C THR A 289 7.56 5.73 -2.01
N ILE A 290 7.84 5.20 -3.20
CA ILE A 290 8.66 5.90 -4.21
C ILE A 290 7.93 7.11 -4.74
N ILE A 291 6.65 6.97 -5.11
CA ILE A 291 5.81 8.08 -5.58
C ILE A 291 5.74 9.17 -4.50
N SER A 292 5.36 8.82 -3.27
CA SER A 292 5.25 9.79 -2.18
C SER A 292 6.57 10.50 -1.85
N VAL A 293 7.72 9.82 -1.96
CA VAL A 293 9.04 10.44 -1.75
C VAL A 293 9.38 11.38 -2.91
N LYS A 294 9.08 11.02 -4.16
CA LYS A 294 9.26 11.89 -5.32
C LYS A 294 8.46 13.18 -5.14
N ASP A 295 7.16 13.09 -4.81
CA ASP A 295 6.28 14.24 -4.59
C ASP A 295 6.80 15.12 -3.44
N ALA A 296 7.16 14.52 -2.31
CA ALA A 296 7.73 15.24 -1.18
C ALA A 296 8.99 16.02 -1.55
N ARG A 297 9.89 15.45 -2.38
CA ARG A 297 11.10 16.11 -2.87
C ARG A 297 10.84 17.22 -3.87
N LYS A 298 9.76 17.11 -4.66
CA LYS A 298 9.28 18.19 -5.54
C LYS A 298 8.71 19.36 -4.72
N GLY A 299 8.39 19.16 -3.45
CA GLY A 299 7.76 20.14 -2.57
C GLY A 299 6.24 19.97 -2.47
N GLU A 300 5.69 18.95 -3.09
CA GLU A 300 4.26 18.58 -3.15
C GLU A 300 3.89 17.71 -1.93
N ALA A 301 4.08 18.28 -0.73
CA ALA A 301 3.89 17.52 0.51
C ALA A 301 2.44 17.10 0.77
N ASP A 302 1.47 17.86 0.25
CA ASP A 302 0.05 17.53 0.31
C ASP A 302 -0.24 16.28 -0.52
N ASP A 303 0.36 16.15 -1.71
CA ASP A 303 0.17 15.02 -2.60
C ASP A 303 0.85 13.77 -2.06
N ALA A 304 2.06 13.89 -1.52
CA ALA A 304 2.75 12.79 -0.84
C ALA A 304 1.93 12.19 0.32
N VAL A 305 1.28 13.05 1.15
CA VAL A 305 0.43 12.58 2.25
C VAL A 305 -0.92 12.08 1.74
N ALA A 306 -1.50 12.73 0.73
CA ALA A 306 -2.75 12.29 0.10
C ALA A 306 -2.59 10.92 -0.57
N ASN A 307 -1.46 10.68 -1.25
CA ASN A 307 -1.15 9.36 -1.80
C ASN A 307 -1.08 8.30 -0.69
N ALA A 308 -0.29 8.52 0.35
CA ALA A 308 -0.12 7.57 1.44
C ALA A 308 -1.41 7.25 2.22
N LEU A 309 -2.31 8.22 2.43
CA LEU A 309 -3.58 8.00 3.13
C LEU A 309 -4.70 7.56 2.18
N GLY A 310 -4.69 8.03 0.95
CA GLY A 310 -5.71 7.72 -0.07
C GLY A 310 -5.57 6.29 -0.59
N SER A 311 -4.34 5.80 -0.81
CA SER A 311 -4.09 4.40 -1.17
C SER A 311 -4.63 3.45 -0.11
N ASN A 312 -4.55 3.79 1.18
CA ASN A 312 -5.13 2.97 2.25
C ASN A 312 -6.64 2.79 2.14
N VAL A 313 -7.37 3.83 1.73
CA VAL A 313 -8.82 3.71 1.50
C VAL A 313 -9.10 2.81 0.30
N PHE A 314 -8.27 2.89 -0.75
CA PHE A 314 -8.34 1.98 -1.89
C PHE A 314 -8.04 0.54 -1.46
N ASP A 315 -6.95 0.31 -0.72
CA ASP A 315 -6.51 -1.02 -0.28
C ASP A 315 -7.58 -1.72 0.54
N ILE A 316 -8.14 -1.04 1.54
CA ILE A 316 -9.16 -1.60 2.43
C ILE A 316 -10.49 -1.81 1.70
N CYS A 317 -10.93 -0.85 0.91
CA CYS A 317 -12.27 -0.86 0.37
C CYS A 317 -12.36 -1.47 -1.03
N PHE A 318 -11.36 -1.25 -1.89
CA PHE A 318 -11.37 -1.77 -3.25
C PHE A 318 -10.49 -3.01 -3.39
N ALA A 319 -9.21 -2.95 -3.02
CA ALA A 319 -8.28 -4.06 -3.22
C ALA A 319 -8.65 -5.31 -2.40
N LEU A 320 -9.35 -5.15 -1.26
CA LEU A 320 -9.93 -6.26 -0.51
C LEU A 320 -11.39 -6.50 -0.85
N GLY A 321 -12.19 -5.44 -1.00
CA GLY A 321 -13.64 -5.53 -1.22
C GLY A 321 -14.01 -6.11 -2.58
N PHE A 322 -13.29 -5.76 -3.66
CA PHE A 322 -13.57 -6.23 -5.01
C PHE A 322 -13.32 -7.74 -5.19
N PRO A 323 -12.16 -8.29 -4.77
CA PRO A 323 -11.95 -9.73 -4.80
C PRO A 323 -12.97 -10.50 -3.95
N LEU A 324 -13.29 -10.01 -2.74
CA LEU A 324 -14.29 -10.61 -1.87
C LEU A 324 -15.67 -10.64 -2.55
N PHE A 325 -16.10 -9.51 -3.11
CA PHE A 325 -17.37 -9.40 -3.83
C PHE A 325 -17.43 -10.38 -5.01
N LEU A 326 -16.39 -10.34 -5.85
CA LEU A 326 -16.33 -11.14 -7.06
C LEU A 326 -16.30 -12.64 -6.75
N TYR A 327 -15.43 -13.07 -5.83
CA TYR A 327 -15.32 -14.48 -5.44
C TYR A 327 -16.62 -15.01 -4.87
N THR A 328 -17.18 -14.30 -3.90
CA THR A 328 -18.41 -14.77 -3.21
C THR A 328 -19.65 -14.72 -4.09
N LEU A 329 -19.66 -13.88 -5.12
CA LEU A 329 -20.73 -13.84 -6.12
C LEU A 329 -20.74 -15.09 -7.00
N PHE A 330 -19.56 -15.59 -7.40
CA PHE A 330 -19.45 -16.72 -8.32
C PHE A 330 -19.27 -18.08 -7.65
N PHE A 331 -18.60 -18.13 -6.50
CA PHE A 331 -18.24 -19.36 -5.81
C PHE A 331 -18.97 -19.60 -4.50
N GLY A 332 -19.75 -18.61 -4.06
CA GLY A 332 -20.47 -18.66 -2.78
C GLY A 332 -19.67 -18.14 -1.59
N PRO A 333 -20.24 -18.19 -0.38
CA PRO A 333 -19.61 -17.60 0.80
C PRO A 333 -18.24 -18.20 1.13
N ILE A 334 -17.32 -17.37 1.59
CA ILE A 334 -16.02 -17.83 2.11
C ILE A 334 -16.22 -18.24 3.58
N GLU A 335 -15.86 -19.48 3.90
CA GLU A 335 -15.81 -19.98 5.28
C GLU A 335 -14.41 -19.82 5.84
N MET A 336 -14.24 -18.89 6.78
CA MET A 336 -12.96 -18.64 7.44
C MET A 336 -12.73 -19.60 8.60
N ASN A 337 -11.49 -20.02 8.78
CA ASN A 337 -11.08 -20.78 9.95
C ASN A 337 -11.32 -19.92 11.22
N PRO A 338 -11.88 -20.48 12.33
CA PRO A 338 -12.09 -19.73 13.57
C PRO A 338 -10.84 -19.05 14.14
N GLU A 339 -9.67 -19.64 13.97
CA GLU A 339 -8.40 -19.04 14.40
C GLU A 339 -8.05 -17.83 13.52
N THR A 340 -8.22 -17.95 12.22
CA THR A 340 -8.03 -16.85 11.26
C THR A 340 -9.00 -15.69 11.55
N VAL A 341 -10.26 -15.96 11.91
CA VAL A 341 -11.21 -14.93 12.32
C VAL A 341 -10.71 -14.15 13.52
N LYS A 342 -10.20 -14.83 14.55
CA LYS A 342 -9.64 -14.18 15.75
C LYS A 342 -8.40 -13.34 15.39
N GLN A 343 -7.47 -13.91 14.65
CA GLN A 343 -6.22 -13.22 14.25
C GLN A 343 -6.51 -12.00 13.38
N SER A 344 -7.42 -12.11 12.41
CA SER A 344 -7.84 -10.97 11.58
C SER A 344 -8.58 -9.91 12.38
N GLY A 345 -9.32 -10.31 13.42
CA GLY A 345 -9.97 -9.39 14.36
C GLY A 345 -8.95 -8.58 15.17
N GLU A 346 -7.95 -9.26 15.74
CA GLU A 346 -6.81 -8.60 16.42
C GLU A 346 -6.15 -7.58 15.52
N LEU A 347 -5.86 -7.95 14.28
CA LEU A 347 -5.22 -7.11 13.28
C LEU A 347 -6.05 -5.85 12.99
N ARG A 348 -7.35 -6.00 12.71
CA ARG A 348 -8.25 -4.88 12.36
C ARG A 348 -8.42 -3.87 13.51
N ILE A 349 -8.56 -4.34 14.75
CA ILE A 349 -8.59 -3.45 15.93
C ILE A 349 -7.25 -2.75 16.14
N SER A 350 -6.14 -3.48 15.99
CA SER A 350 -4.80 -2.89 16.10
C SER A 350 -4.57 -1.83 15.04
N LEU A 351 -4.99 -2.09 13.79
CA LEU A 351 -4.95 -1.15 12.68
C LEU A 351 -5.69 0.14 13.06
N LEU A 352 -6.95 0.06 13.46
CA LEU A 352 -7.76 1.22 13.84
C LEU A 352 -7.11 2.04 14.99
N ILE A 353 -6.62 1.37 16.02
CA ILE A 353 -5.96 2.05 17.16
C ILE A 353 -4.72 2.80 16.67
N LEU A 354 -3.88 2.14 15.88
CA LEU A 354 -2.63 2.73 15.39
C LEU A 354 -2.88 3.83 14.38
N THR A 355 -3.88 3.69 13.51
CA THR A 355 -4.30 4.75 12.58
C THR A 355 -4.79 5.99 13.34
N ILE A 356 -5.59 5.81 14.39
CA ILE A 356 -6.03 6.93 15.24
C ILE A 356 -4.81 7.61 15.91
N ILE A 357 -3.88 6.84 16.46
CA ILE A 357 -2.66 7.39 17.07
C ILE A 357 -1.83 8.13 16.01
N GLY A 358 -1.59 7.52 14.85
CA GLY A 358 -0.89 8.13 13.72
C GLY A 358 -1.56 9.43 13.26
N PHE A 359 -2.89 9.43 13.13
CA PHE A 359 -3.66 10.62 12.79
C PHE A 359 -3.40 11.77 13.80
N PHE A 360 -3.36 11.48 15.10
CA PHE A 360 -3.01 12.48 16.10
C PHE A 360 -1.55 12.96 15.95
N VAL A 361 -0.61 12.12 15.61
CA VAL A 361 0.77 12.50 15.33
C VAL A 361 0.86 13.49 14.17
N TYR A 362 0.03 13.34 13.14
CA TYR A 362 -0.05 14.30 12.04
C TYR A 362 -0.75 15.58 12.44
N PHE A 363 -1.90 15.45 13.07
CA PHE A 363 -2.84 16.57 13.25
C PHE A 363 -2.49 17.49 14.43
N VAL A 364 -1.93 16.94 15.51
CA VAL A 364 -1.59 17.72 16.72
C VAL A 364 -0.22 18.35 16.57
N GLY A 365 -0.12 19.68 16.64
CA GLY A 365 1.16 20.38 16.66
C GLY A 365 1.11 21.84 16.20
N LYS A 366 2.29 22.38 15.89
CA LYS A 366 2.43 23.77 15.47
C LYS A 366 1.73 23.96 14.12
N ARG A 367 0.80 24.92 14.08
CA ARG A 367 0.07 25.28 12.87
C ARG A 367 0.60 26.58 12.30
N ASP A 368 0.81 26.60 11.01
CA ASP A 368 1.02 27.84 10.27
C ASP A 368 -0.34 28.31 9.74
N ARG A 369 -0.72 29.51 10.11
CA ARG A 369 -1.98 30.18 9.72
C ARG A 369 -1.75 31.36 8.77
N SER A 370 -0.54 31.50 8.27
CA SER A 370 -0.20 32.57 7.34
C SER A 370 -0.86 32.39 5.96
N THR A 371 -1.24 31.16 5.64
CA THR A 371 -1.92 30.79 4.39
C THR A 371 -3.44 30.70 4.59
N ARG A 372 -4.21 30.81 3.50
CA ARG A 372 -5.69 30.70 3.50
C ARG A 372 -6.17 29.36 4.11
N ILE A 373 -5.43 28.29 3.91
CA ILE A 373 -5.68 26.97 4.51
C ILE A 373 -4.61 26.75 5.59
N PRO A 374 -5.00 26.49 6.85
CA PRO A 374 -4.02 26.19 7.90
C PRO A 374 -3.21 24.95 7.56
N THR A 375 -1.90 25.00 7.76
CA THR A 375 -1.01 23.86 7.57
C THR A 375 -0.44 23.38 8.89
N VAL A 376 -0.19 22.08 9.02
CA VAL A 376 0.56 21.49 10.12
C VAL A 376 2.03 21.45 9.75
N VAL A 377 2.89 21.85 10.66
CA VAL A 377 4.35 21.83 10.48
C VAL A 377 4.90 20.52 11.01
N LEU A 378 5.44 19.71 10.11
CA LEU A 378 5.98 18.39 10.40
C LEU A 378 7.52 18.42 10.34
N GLY A 379 8.17 17.84 11.34
CA GLY A 379 9.62 17.73 11.45
C GLY A 379 10.09 16.29 11.70
N LYS A 380 11.41 16.07 11.72
CA LYS A 380 12.03 14.74 11.92
C LYS A 380 11.55 14.01 13.18
N SER A 381 11.23 14.72 14.26
CA SER A 381 10.74 14.08 15.49
C SER A 381 9.47 13.25 15.27
N ARG A 382 8.59 13.72 14.38
CA ARG A 382 7.36 12.99 14.03
C ARG A 382 7.64 11.76 13.19
N ALA A 383 8.61 11.85 12.27
CA ALA A 383 9.08 10.70 11.51
C ALA A 383 9.56 9.58 12.44
N TYR A 384 10.37 9.91 13.43
CA TYR A 384 10.85 8.92 14.41
C TYR A 384 9.73 8.32 15.27
N VAL A 385 8.72 9.13 15.65
CA VAL A 385 7.54 8.63 16.38
C VAL A 385 6.74 7.65 15.51
N LEU A 386 6.48 7.97 14.25
CA LEU A 386 5.73 7.10 13.33
C LEU A 386 6.49 5.80 13.06
N ILE A 387 7.79 5.86 12.79
CA ILE A 387 8.62 4.65 12.62
C ILE A 387 8.62 3.83 13.91
N GLY A 388 8.76 4.48 15.07
CA GLY A 388 8.72 3.82 16.37
C GLY A 388 7.40 3.08 16.64
N LEU A 389 6.26 3.69 16.28
CA LEU A 389 4.95 3.04 16.36
C LEU A 389 4.87 1.82 15.44
N TYR A 390 5.29 1.95 14.18
CA TYR A 390 5.31 0.83 13.24
C TYR A 390 6.21 -0.31 13.73
N LEU A 391 7.44 -0.01 14.13
CA LEU A 391 8.37 -1.03 14.66
C LEU A 391 7.83 -1.71 15.92
N THR A 392 7.18 -0.96 16.81
CA THR A 392 6.53 -1.54 18.00
C THR A 392 5.45 -2.53 17.60
N TYR A 393 4.66 -2.19 16.58
CA TYR A 393 3.65 -3.09 16.04
C TYR A 393 4.27 -4.34 15.40
N VAL A 394 5.33 -4.20 14.58
CA VAL A 394 6.05 -5.34 14.00
C VAL A 394 6.59 -6.27 15.08
N VAL A 395 7.19 -5.72 16.15
CA VAL A 395 7.66 -6.50 17.30
C VAL A 395 6.50 -7.22 18.00
N TYR A 396 5.33 -6.58 18.12
CA TYR A 396 4.13 -7.24 18.65
C TYR A 396 3.71 -8.42 17.77
N VAL A 397 3.61 -8.24 16.46
CA VAL A 397 3.19 -9.27 15.50
C VAL A 397 4.16 -10.45 15.51
N VAL A 398 5.47 -10.19 15.47
CA VAL A 398 6.51 -11.23 15.58
C VAL A 398 6.41 -11.96 16.92
N GLY A 399 6.29 -11.23 18.02
CA GLY A 399 6.16 -11.83 19.34
C GLY A 399 4.88 -12.65 19.51
N ARG A 400 3.78 -12.21 18.88
CA ARG A 400 2.52 -12.95 18.84
C ARG A 400 2.67 -14.27 18.06
N GLY A 401 3.32 -14.21 16.88
CA GLY A 401 3.64 -15.41 16.10
C GLY A 401 4.59 -16.37 16.81
N ALA A 402 5.56 -15.85 17.55
CA ALA A 402 6.54 -16.62 18.33
C ALA A 402 6.03 -17.07 19.72
N GLY A 403 4.81 -16.70 20.11
CA GLY A 403 4.21 -17.10 21.40
C GLY A 403 4.81 -16.43 22.63
N TRP A 404 5.35 -15.20 22.51
CA TRP A 404 5.92 -14.46 23.64
C TRP A 404 4.86 -14.13 24.70
N ALA A 405 5.16 -14.38 25.98
CA ALA A 405 4.20 -14.25 27.06
C ALA A 405 3.57 -12.84 27.20
N TRP A 406 4.33 -11.78 26.98
CA TRP A 406 3.83 -10.40 27.10
C TRP A 406 2.80 -10.04 26.00
N THR A 407 2.86 -10.70 24.83
CA THR A 407 1.89 -10.45 23.75
C THR A 407 0.52 -11.03 24.07
N GLN A 408 0.44 -12.08 24.90
CA GLN A 408 -0.82 -12.74 25.25
C GLN A 408 -1.82 -11.78 25.91
N SER A 409 -1.37 -10.96 26.85
CA SER A 409 -2.24 -9.99 27.52
C SER A 409 -2.81 -8.95 26.56
N ILE A 410 -2.00 -8.48 25.59
CA ILE A 410 -2.46 -7.56 24.55
C ILE A 410 -3.47 -8.26 23.64
N THR A 411 -3.17 -9.48 23.20
CA THR A 411 -4.03 -10.31 22.37
C THR A 411 -5.40 -10.53 23.03
N GLU A 412 -5.43 -10.88 24.32
CA GLU A 412 -6.70 -11.08 25.06
C GLU A 412 -7.54 -9.81 25.11
N ILE A 413 -6.92 -8.65 25.28
CA ILE A 413 -7.63 -7.36 25.25
C ILE A 413 -8.24 -7.11 23.88
N LEU A 414 -7.45 -7.27 22.80
CA LEU A 414 -7.92 -7.05 21.43
C LEU A 414 -9.04 -8.01 21.03
N GLN A 415 -8.88 -9.29 21.37
CA GLN A 415 -9.92 -10.31 21.12
C GLN A 415 -11.20 -10.05 21.91
N ARG A 416 -11.08 -9.59 23.16
CA ARG A 416 -12.24 -9.19 23.95
C ARG A 416 -12.96 -8.01 23.32
N MET A 417 -12.24 -6.99 22.86
CA MET A 417 -12.83 -5.87 22.14
C MET A 417 -13.59 -6.34 20.88
N MET A 418 -13.02 -7.29 20.13
CA MET A 418 -13.72 -7.88 18.97
C MET A 418 -14.97 -8.68 19.36
N SER A 419 -14.92 -9.46 20.45
CA SER A 419 -16.04 -10.31 20.86
C SER A 419 -17.26 -9.52 21.37
N GLU A 420 -17.07 -8.26 21.76
CA GLU A 420 -18.16 -7.36 22.18
C GLU A 420 -18.84 -6.69 20.97
N LEU A 421 -18.27 -6.80 19.75
CA LEU A 421 -18.85 -6.24 18.55
C LEU A 421 -19.84 -7.21 17.89
N PRO A 422 -20.90 -6.69 17.25
CA PRO A 422 -21.88 -7.53 16.57
C PRO A 422 -21.23 -8.27 15.40
N THR A 423 -21.59 -9.55 15.25
CA THR A 423 -21.22 -10.35 14.07
C THR A 423 -22.21 -10.10 12.95
N MET A 424 -21.71 -9.91 11.73
CA MET A 424 -22.54 -9.68 10.54
C MET A 424 -22.59 -10.89 9.58
N GLY A 425 -22.02 -12.03 9.98
CA GLY A 425 -22.01 -13.24 9.17
C GLY A 425 -22.04 -14.53 9.99
#